data_e862c2b1ae3cc35526756fef8c8a263a
#
_entry.id   e862c2b1ae3cc35526756fef8c8a263a
#
_cell.length_a   1.000
_cell.length_b   1.000
_cell.length_c   1.000
_cell.angle_alpha   90.00
_cell.angle_beta   90.00
_cell.angle_gamma   90.00
#
_symmetry.space_group_name_H-M   'P 1'
#
loop_
_entity.id
_entity.type
_entity.pdbx_description
1 polymer ?
#
loop_
_entity_poly.entity_id
_entity_poly.type
_entity_poly.pdbx_seq_one_letter_code
_entity_poly.pdbx_strand_id
1 'polypeptide(L)'
;MKKQEEKDIELRCEEVQEILTRPPHALIRWGITVFFGVLALLFIGGSFFKYPDIVSAGITITTEHPPVWIVARGSGKIQEVYRKDRETIKAGDIIAVLENPAITTHVLELKERITSFILTDSCICQTVFPEKPELGNIQNAYASFIKCLTDYRNFLSIDLYAQKEQAACKELQEYQKYIRHLNKQAELDEEQVQIASATHSREKKLFDKGLISKADYEEAQQTYLNRRQGREQLMTSLSSARIQEAQLQQNIVEIRMERNREANTISTSLKSALNDLQVSISDWELGYLF
;
A
#
# COMPACT_ATOMS: atom_id res chain seq x y z
N MET A 1 0.58 -88.74 21.69
CA MET A 1 0.28 -90.14 21.40
C MET A 1 0.86 -90.50 20.05
N LYS A 2 1.50 -91.72 20.01
CA LYS A 2 2.13 -92.46 18.92
C LYS A 2 3.47 -91.93 18.44
N LYS A 3 4.53 -92.44 18.93
CA LYS A 3 5.17 -93.83 18.88
C LYS A 3 5.84 -94.07 17.52
N GLN A 4 7.14 -93.89 17.52
CA GLN A 4 8.16 -94.89 17.18
C GLN A 4 7.97 -95.69 15.90
N GLU A 5 9.03 -95.62 15.12
CA GLU A 5 9.64 -96.90 14.68
C GLU A 5 11.08 -96.64 14.24
N GLU A 6 11.99 -97.19 15.01
CA GLU A 6 13.40 -97.46 14.67
C GLU A 6 13.41 -98.54 13.56
N LYS A 7 14.23 -98.28 12.54
CA LYS A 7 14.68 -99.37 11.68
C LYS A 7 16.17 -99.50 11.78
N ASP A 8 16.54 -100.62 12.41
CA ASP A 8 17.86 -101.22 12.39
C ASP A 8 18.38 -101.34 10.95
N ILE A 9 19.59 -100.86 10.73
CA ILE A 9 20.35 -101.13 9.50
C ILE A 9 21.48 -102.02 9.88
N GLU A 10 21.38 -103.25 9.43
CA GLU A 10 22.40 -104.30 9.59
C GLU A 10 23.74 -103.87 8.98
N LEU A 11 24.81 -104.12 9.81
CA LEU A 11 26.21 -104.01 9.42
C LEU A 11 26.56 -105.05 8.35
N ARG A 12 26.87 -104.60 7.15
CA ARG A 12 27.44 -105.42 6.09
C ARG A 12 28.97 -105.35 6.13
N CYS A 13 29.51 -106.52 6.23
CA CYS A 13 30.85 -107.07 5.91
C CYS A 13 32.05 -106.11 5.78
N GLU A 14 33.08 -106.49 6.47
CA GLU A 14 34.42 -105.85 6.59
C GLU A 14 35.15 -105.53 5.26
N GLU A 15 34.78 -106.12 4.16
CA GLU A 15 35.43 -105.91 2.85
C GLU A 15 35.14 -104.51 2.21
N VAL A 16 34.17 -103.81 2.70
CA VAL A 16 33.85 -102.44 2.16
C VAL A 16 34.60 -101.32 2.90
N GLN A 17 35.06 -101.59 4.13
CA GLN A 17 35.82 -100.62 4.90
C GLN A 17 37.30 -100.51 4.46
N GLU A 18 37.85 -101.54 3.82
CA GLU A 18 39.24 -101.50 3.35
C GLU A 18 39.48 -100.66 2.14
N ILE A 19 38.46 -100.37 1.33
CA ILE A 19 38.51 -99.48 0.11
C ILE A 19 38.50 -98.02 0.48
N LEU A 20 37.90 -97.65 1.61
CA LEU A 20 37.76 -96.23 2.04
C LEU A 20 38.95 -95.63 2.79
N THR A 21 39.90 -96.52 3.21
CA THR A 21 41.01 -96.04 4.08
C THR A 21 42.36 -95.95 3.36
N ARG A 22 42.43 -96.14 2.03
CA ARG A 22 43.70 -95.94 1.30
C ARG A 22 43.88 -94.44 1.01
N PRO A 23 45.06 -93.87 1.50
CA PRO A 23 45.35 -92.46 1.15
C PRO A 23 45.50 -92.30 -0.33
N PRO A 24 45.00 -91.18 -0.85
CA PRO A 24 45.02 -90.91 -2.32
C PRO A 24 46.42 -90.90 -2.85
N HIS A 25 46.58 -91.60 -4.01
CA HIS A 25 47.87 -91.72 -4.75
C HIS A 25 48.43 -90.29 -5.05
N ALA A 26 49.75 -90.22 -5.21
CA ALA A 26 50.49 -89.01 -5.47
C ALA A 26 49.86 -88.12 -6.55
N LEU A 27 49.12 -88.71 -7.49
CA LEU A 27 48.43 -88.01 -8.56
C LEU A 27 47.31 -87.05 -8.09
N ILE A 28 46.53 -87.43 -7.01
CA ILE A 28 45.50 -86.62 -6.44
C ILE A 28 46.14 -85.44 -5.67
N ARG A 29 47.21 -85.69 -4.94
CA ARG A 29 47.96 -84.71 -4.16
C ARG A 29 48.65 -83.66 -5.05
N TRP A 30 49.18 -84.07 -6.20
CA TRP A 30 49.73 -83.17 -7.20
C TRP A 30 48.66 -82.47 -8.01
N GLY A 31 47.55 -83.10 -8.29
CA GLY A 31 46.39 -82.51 -8.95
C GLY A 31 45.81 -81.31 -8.17
N ILE A 32 45.67 -81.42 -6.86
CA ILE A 32 45.19 -80.35 -5.99
C ILE A 32 46.18 -79.15 -5.99
N THR A 33 47.52 -79.46 -5.89
CA THR A 33 48.51 -78.38 -5.92
C THR A 33 48.56 -77.67 -7.29
N VAL A 34 48.45 -78.38 -8.38
CA VAL A 34 48.33 -77.77 -9.75
C VAL A 34 47.07 -76.93 -9.89
N PHE A 35 45.93 -77.48 -9.36
CA PHE A 35 44.65 -76.72 -9.38
C PHE A 35 44.75 -75.41 -8.60
N PHE A 36 45.30 -75.41 -7.40
CA PHE A 36 45.56 -74.19 -6.62
C PHE A 36 46.56 -73.26 -7.34
N GLY A 37 47.62 -73.86 -7.98
CA GLY A 37 48.58 -73.07 -8.73
C GLY A 37 47.91 -72.29 -9.94
N VAL A 38 47.00 -72.98 -10.68
CA VAL A 38 46.25 -72.37 -11.77
C VAL A 38 45.29 -71.31 -11.26
N LEU A 39 44.62 -71.62 -10.12
CA LEU A 39 43.73 -70.66 -9.51
C LEU A 39 44.47 -69.41 -9.03
N ALA A 40 45.64 -69.59 -8.39
CA ALA A 40 46.46 -68.46 -7.98
C ALA A 40 46.93 -67.62 -9.17
N LEU A 41 47.29 -68.29 -10.27
CA LEU A 41 47.75 -67.63 -11.52
C LEU A 41 46.61 -66.85 -12.17
N LEU A 42 45.38 -67.37 -12.12
CA LEU A 42 44.20 -66.65 -12.56
C LEU A 42 43.89 -65.42 -11.68
N PHE A 43 44.03 -65.54 -10.34
CA PHE A 43 43.85 -64.41 -9.45
C PHE A 43 44.92 -63.33 -9.67
N ILE A 44 46.17 -63.73 -9.83
CA ILE A 44 47.28 -62.80 -10.12
C ILE A 44 47.07 -62.16 -11.49
N GLY A 45 46.70 -62.95 -12.50
CA GLY A 45 46.36 -62.43 -13.83
C GLY A 45 45.20 -61.45 -13.81
N GLY A 46 44.12 -61.78 -13.09
CA GLY A 46 42.95 -60.91 -12.91
C GLY A 46 43.27 -59.59 -12.21
N SER A 47 44.27 -59.61 -11.30
CA SER A 47 44.74 -58.40 -10.64
C SER A 47 45.50 -57.42 -11.58
N PHE A 48 46.07 -57.90 -12.68
CA PHE A 48 46.74 -57.06 -13.67
C PHE A 48 45.76 -56.45 -14.70
N PHE A 49 44.59 -57.03 -14.88
CA PHE A 49 43.61 -56.50 -15.80
C PHE A 49 42.78 -55.41 -15.13
N LYS A 50 43.16 -54.16 -15.30
CA LYS A 50 42.33 -53.03 -14.91
C LYS A 50 41.26 -52.84 -15.99
N TYR A 51 40.01 -53.03 -15.64
CA TYR A 51 38.87 -52.74 -16.49
C TYR A 51 38.64 -51.21 -16.49
N PRO A 52 38.70 -50.55 -17.64
CA PRO A 52 38.40 -49.14 -17.68
C PRO A 52 36.90 -48.93 -17.48
N ASP A 53 36.53 -48.26 -16.38
CA ASP A 53 35.16 -47.78 -16.18
C ASP A 53 34.89 -46.63 -17.17
N ILE A 54 34.06 -46.86 -18.15
CA ILE A 54 33.64 -45.85 -19.11
C ILE A 54 32.39 -45.23 -18.58
N VAL A 55 32.50 -44.03 -18.02
CA VAL A 55 31.36 -43.18 -17.66
C VAL A 55 31.03 -42.36 -18.91
N SER A 56 29.95 -42.69 -19.58
CA SER A 56 29.41 -41.90 -20.69
C SER A 56 28.67 -40.70 -20.10
N ALA A 57 29.25 -39.50 -20.22
CA ALA A 57 28.61 -38.23 -19.91
C ALA A 57 28.29 -37.47 -21.19
N GLY A 58 27.07 -37.02 -21.30
CA GLY A 58 26.65 -36.10 -22.35
C GLY A 58 27.27 -34.71 -22.08
N ILE A 59 28.12 -34.22 -22.97
CA ILE A 59 28.66 -32.86 -22.94
C ILE A 59 27.93 -32.06 -23.99
N THR A 60 27.30 -30.97 -23.54
CA THR A 60 26.74 -29.93 -24.43
C THR A 60 27.76 -28.79 -24.51
N ILE A 61 28.38 -28.58 -25.65
CA ILE A 61 29.23 -27.44 -25.86
C ILE A 61 28.35 -26.24 -26.12
N THR A 62 28.43 -25.23 -25.25
CA THR A 62 27.69 -23.97 -25.37
C THR A 62 28.69 -22.82 -25.36
N THR A 63 28.27 -21.67 -25.87
CA THR A 63 29.04 -20.42 -25.80
C THR A 63 28.93 -19.82 -24.41
N GLU A 64 29.79 -18.87 -24.07
CA GLU A 64 29.75 -18.10 -22.81
C GLU A 64 28.37 -17.44 -22.59
N HIS A 65 27.72 -17.05 -23.69
CA HIS A 65 26.35 -16.57 -23.75
C HIS A 65 25.52 -17.54 -24.63
N PRO A 66 24.81 -18.50 -23.99
CA PRO A 66 23.99 -19.44 -24.75
C PRO A 66 22.81 -18.73 -25.43
N PRO A 67 22.41 -19.18 -26.62
CA PRO A 67 21.24 -18.61 -27.28
C PRO A 67 20.01 -18.79 -26.41
N VAL A 68 19.28 -17.71 -26.19
CA VAL A 68 18.03 -17.69 -25.41
C VAL A 68 16.85 -17.60 -26.36
N TRP A 69 15.87 -18.46 -26.17
CA TRP A 69 14.61 -18.38 -26.90
C TRP A 69 13.73 -17.30 -26.26
N ILE A 70 13.39 -16.28 -27.05
CA ILE A 70 12.42 -15.28 -26.65
C ILE A 70 11.04 -15.82 -27.04
N VAL A 71 10.22 -16.11 -26.04
CA VAL A 71 8.88 -16.65 -26.23
C VAL A 71 7.86 -15.63 -25.78
N ALA A 72 6.86 -15.36 -26.63
CA ALA A 72 5.74 -14.51 -26.27
C ALA A 72 4.97 -15.10 -25.05
N ARG A 73 4.58 -14.27 -24.13
CA ARG A 73 3.81 -14.69 -22.96
C ARG A 73 2.35 -14.96 -23.27
N GLY A 74 1.82 -14.30 -24.33
CA GLY A 74 0.47 -14.49 -24.83
C GLY A 74 0.43 -15.40 -26.05
N SER A 75 -0.70 -16.07 -26.26
CA SER A 75 -1.00 -16.82 -27.49
C SER A 75 -1.87 -15.97 -28.40
N GLY A 76 -1.47 -15.77 -29.64
CA GLY A 76 -2.22 -14.96 -30.61
C GLY A 76 -1.60 -14.98 -31.98
N LYS A 77 -2.23 -14.28 -32.92
CA LYS A 77 -1.63 -14.03 -34.24
C LYS A 77 -0.65 -12.85 -34.13
N ILE A 78 0.44 -12.90 -34.89
CA ILE A 78 1.35 -11.78 -35.00
C ILE A 78 0.70 -10.72 -35.90
N GLN A 79 0.53 -9.51 -35.39
CA GLN A 79 -0.03 -8.38 -36.13
C GLN A 79 1.06 -7.66 -36.91
N GLU A 80 2.17 -7.36 -36.25
CA GLU A 80 3.31 -6.65 -36.86
C GLU A 80 4.62 -7.19 -36.34
N VAL A 81 5.66 -7.18 -37.20
CA VAL A 81 7.04 -7.53 -36.87
C VAL A 81 7.91 -6.33 -37.17
N TYR A 82 8.54 -5.78 -36.14
CA TYR A 82 9.36 -4.56 -36.25
C TYR A 82 10.83 -4.85 -36.56
N ARG A 83 11.30 -6.08 -36.32
CA ARG A 83 12.71 -6.45 -36.52
C ARG A 83 12.88 -7.52 -37.57
N LYS A 84 13.96 -7.43 -38.32
CA LYS A 84 14.31 -8.41 -39.38
C LYS A 84 15.20 -9.52 -38.82
N ASP A 85 15.25 -10.65 -39.52
CA ASP A 85 16.19 -11.73 -39.20
C ASP A 85 17.64 -11.22 -39.18
N ARG A 86 18.43 -11.66 -38.20
CA ARG A 86 19.84 -11.29 -37.96
C ARG A 86 20.07 -9.81 -37.62
N GLU A 87 19.07 -9.08 -37.19
CA GLU A 87 19.21 -7.71 -36.71
C GLU A 87 19.71 -7.70 -35.27
N THR A 88 20.59 -6.75 -34.94
CA THR A 88 21.05 -6.55 -33.57
C THR A 88 19.99 -5.78 -32.79
N ILE A 89 19.48 -6.35 -31.68
CA ILE A 89 18.49 -5.77 -30.81
C ILE A 89 19.08 -5.46 -29.43
N LYS A 90 18.52 -4.48 -28.75
CA LYS A 90 18.86 -4.11 -27.37
C LYS A 90 17.74 -4.57 -26.43
N ALA A 91 18.07 -4.70 -25.15
CA ALA A 91 17.06 -4.96 -24.13
C ALA A 91 16.03 -3.82 -24.09
N GLY A 92 14.74 -4.17 -24.22
CA GLY A 92 13.64 -3.22 -24.28
C GLY A 92 13.16 -2.87 -25.69
N ASP A 93 13.85 -3.33 -26.75
CA ASP A 93 13.35 -3.17 -28.13
C ASP A 93 12.15 -4.09 -28.39
N ILE A 94 11.11 -3.55 -29.02
CA ILE A 94 9.95 -4.32 -29.45
C ILE A 94 10.30 -5.12 -30.69
N ILE A 95 10.13 -6.42 -30.66
CA ILE A 95 10.40 -7.33 -31.79
C ILE A 95 9.15 -7.51 -32.63
N ALA A 96 8.03 -7.83 -32.01
CA ALA A 96 6.76 -8.03 -32.67
C ALA A 96 5.58 -7.71 -31.73
N VAL A 97 4.43 -7.50 -32.33
CA VAL A 97 3.15 -7.24 -31.64
C VAL A 97 2.15 -8.30 -31.99
N LEU A 98 1.50 -8.87 -30.98
CA LEU A 98 0.37 -9.78 -31.15
C LEU A 98 -0.91 -9.00 -31.47
N GLU A 99 -1.82 -9.64 -32.19
CA GLU A 99 -3.16 -9.13 -32.48
C GLU A 99 -3.88 -8.78 -31.18
N ASN A 100 -4.28 -7.51 -31.05
CA ASN A 100 -4.93 -7.00 -29.85
C ASN A 100 -6.01 -5.98 -30.24
N PRO A 101 -7.01 -5.71 -29.36
CA PRO A 101 -8.08 -4.77 -29.62
C PRO A 101 -7.66 -3.27 -29.51
N ALA A 102 -6.42 -2.98 -29.09
CA ALA A 102 -5.92 -1.63 -28.94
C ALA A 102 -5.05 -1.23 -30.13
N ILE A 103 -5.00 0.05 -30.43
CA ILE A 103 -4.03 0.62 -31.35
C ILE A 103 -2.69 0.80 -30.60
N THR A 104 -1.68 0.03 -30.98
CA THR A 104 -0.36 0.00 -30.31
C THR A 104 0.25 1.40 -30.15
N THR A 105 0.17 2.24 -31.18
CA THR A 105 0.70 3.61 -31.14
C THR A 105 0.01 4.47 -30.06
N HIS A 106 -1.31 4.33 -29.88
CA HIS A 106 -2.05 5.05 -28.85
C HIS A 106 -1.64 4.62 -27.44
N VAL A 107 -1.38 3.33 -27.23
CA VAL A 107 -0.95 2.81 -25.93
C VAL A 107 0.48 3.28 -25.60
N LEU A 108 1.40 3.24 -26.56
CA LEU A 108 2.77 3.71 -26.37
C LEU A 108 2.83 5.23 -26.10
N GLU A 109 2.05 6.03 -26.84
CA GLU A 109 1.94 7.47 -26.59
C GLU A 109 1.36 7.75 -25.20
N LEU A 110 0.34 7.00 -24.79
CA LEU A 110 -0.24 7.12 -23.46
C LEU A 110 0.78 6.77 -22.38
N LYS A 111 1.54 5.71 -22.57
CA LYS A 111 2.61 5.31 -21.65
C LYS A 111 3.65 6.40 -21.44
N GLU A 112 4.12 7.02 -22.54
CA GLU A 112 5.09 8.11 -22.48
C GLU A 112 4.54 9.31 -21.70
N ARG A 113 3.29 9.69 -21.97
CA ARG A 113 2.61 10.78 -21.26
C ARG A 113 2.44 10.49 -19.77
N ILE A 114 2.08 9.25 -19.41
CA ILE A 114 1.89 8.86 -18.01
C ILE A 114 3.22 8.76 -17.27
N THR A 115 4.28 8.31 -17.95
CA THR A 115 5.62 8.25 -17.35
C THR A 115 6.17 9.65 -17.04
N SER A 116 5.85 10.63 -17.87
CA SER A 116 6.21 12.04 -17.66
C SER A 116 5.26 12.79 -16.73
N PHE A 117 4.10 12.20 -16.39
CA PHE A 117 3.08 12.84 -15.59
C PHE A 117 3.45 12.84 -14.10
N ILE A 118 3.58 14.03 -13.52
CA ILE A 118 3.86 14.25 -12.11
C ILE A 118 2.59 14.77 -11.43
N LEU A 119 2.24 14.21 -10.27
CA LEU A 119 1.07 14.61 -9.46
C LEU A 119 1.33 15.95 -8.74
N THR A 120 1.55 17.01 -9.50
CA THR A 120 1.64 18.40 -9.00
C THR A 120 0.46 19.20 -9.56
N ASP A 121 -0.08 20.11 -8.79
CA ASP A 121 -1.25 20.91 -9.20
C ASP A 121 -1.05 21.61 -10.56
N SER A 122 0.15 22.15 -10.80
CA SER A 122 0.51 22.77 -12.07
C SER A 122 0.52 21.78 -13.23
N CYS A 123 1.07 20.59 -13.05
CA CYS A 123 1.11 19.55 -14.09
C CYS A 123 -0.30 19.00 -14.37
N ILE A 124 -1.08 18.77 -13.31
CA ILE A 124 -2.47 18.30 -13.40
C ILE A 124 -3.33 19.26 -14.22
N CYS A 125 -3.17 20.57 -14.04
CA CYS A 125 -3.93 21.58 -14.78
C CYS A 125 -3.49 21.71 -16.23
N GLN A 126 -2.22 21.51 -16.56
CA GLN A 126 -1.65 21.80 -17.88
C GLN A 126 -1.61 20.59 -18.82
N THR A 127 -1.51 19.37 -18.29
CA THR A 127 -1.37 18.16 -19.12
C THR A 127 -2.68 17.84 -19.83
N VAL A 128 -2.66 17.76 -21.15
CA VAL A 128 -3.80 17.35 -21.95
C VAL A 128 -3.66 15.88 -22.35
N PHE A 129 -4.65 15.08 -22.07
CA PHE A 129 -4.76 13.68 -22.47
C PHE A 129 -5.67 13.54 -23.71
N PRO A 130 -5.46 12.53 -24.57
CA PRO A 130 -6.32 12.30 -25.73
C PRO A 130 -7.78 12.06 -25.32
N GLU A 131 -8.72 12.65 -26.04
CA GLU A 131 -10.15 12.52 -25.70
C GLU A 131 -10.72 11.13 -26.02
N LYS A 132 -10.26 10.50 -27.11
CA LYS A 132 -10.81 9.21 -27.62
C LYS A 132 -9.70 8.28 -28.13
N PRO A 133 -8.78 7.84 -27.29
CA PRO A 133 -7.80 6.85 -27.72
C PRO A 133 -8.45 5.46 -27.76
N GLU A 134 -8.08 4.67 -28.76
CA GLU A 134 -8.50 3.27 -28.85
C GLU A 134 -7.53 2.37 -28.10
N LEU A 135 -7.87 2.07 -26.85
CA LEU A 135 -6.99 1.39 -25.87
C LEU A 135 -7.44 -0.05 -25.56
N GLY A 136 -8.50 -0.54 -26.19
CA GLY A 136 -8.99 -1.89 -25.95
C GLY A 136 -9.25 -2.19 -24.47
N ASN A 137 -8.54 -3.16 -23.91
CA ASN A 137 -8.74 -3.59 -22.52
C ASN A 137 -8.34 -2.50 -21.49
N ILE A 138 -7.47 -1.56 -21.84
CA ILE A 138 -7.02 -0.45 -20.98
C ILE A 138 -8.08 0.66 -20.91
N GLN A 139 -9.07 0.66 -21.79
CA GLN A 139 -10.06 1.74 -21.94
C GLN A 139 -10.77 2.11 -20.62
N ASN A 140 -11.13 1.10 -19.83
CA ASN A 140 -11.83 1.34 -18.55
C ASN A 140 -10.95 2.00 -17.50
N ALA A 141 -9.69 1.58 -17.39
CA ALA A 141 -8.72 2.18 -16.48
C ALA A 141 -8.42 3.63 -16.89
N TYR A 142 -8.28 3.88 -18.19
CA TYR A 142 -8.10 5.23 -18.73
C TYR A 142 -9.31 6.14 -18.46
N ALA A 143 -10.52 5.66 -18.68
CA ALA A 143 -11.74 6.43 -18.41
C ALA A 143 -11.87 6.80 -16.92
N SER A 144 -11.54 5.86 -16.03
CA SER A 144 -11.50 6.09 -14.58
C SER A 144 -10.46 7.13 -14.20
N PHE A 145 -9.25 7.05 -14.76
CA PHE A 145 -8.21 8.05 -14.56
C PHE A 145 -8.63 9.44 -15.03
N ILE A 146 -9.17 9.57 -16.24
CA ILE A 146 -9.64 10.87 -16.79
C ILE A 146 -10.76 11.46 -15.94
N LYS A 147 -11.67 10.63 -15.44
CA LYS A 147 -12.72 11.06 -14.50
C LYS A 147 -12.10 11.65 -13.23
N CYS A 148 -11.24 10.90 -12.54
CA CYS A 148 -10.60 11.38 -11.33
C CYS A 148 -9.74 12.64 -11.56
N LEU A 149 -9.07 12.73 -12.71
CA LEU A 149 -8.30 13.90 -13.12
C LEU A 149 -9.21 15.13 -13.30
N THR A 150 -10.37 14.95 -13.92
CA THR A 150 -11.36 16.02 -14.11
C THR A 150 -11.95 16.47 -12.77
N ASP A 151 -12.27 15.53 -11.88
CA ASP A 151 -12.77 15.83 -10.53
C ASP A 151 -11.74 16.64 -9.73
N TYR A 152 -10.45 16.28 -9.83
CA TYR A 152 -9.38 17.04 -9.18
C TYR A 152 -9.22 18.45 -9.75
N ARG A 153 -9.27 18.60 -11.07
CA ARG A 153 -9.24 19.92 -11.74
C ARG A 153 -10.41 20.81 -11.33
N ASN A 154 -11.60 20.25 -11.28
CA ASN A 154 -12.81 20.95 -10.84
C ASN A 154 -12.66 21.41 -9.39
N PHE A 155 -12.13 20.55 -8.51
CA PHE A 155 -11.86 20.90 -7.12
C PHE A 155 -10.90 22.09 -7.00
N LEU A 156 -9.83 22.12 -7.81
CA LEU A 156 -8.88 23.24 -7.83
C LEU A 156 -9.46 24.53 -8.42
N SER A 157 -10.27 24.43 -9.49
CA SER A 157 -10.76 25.58 -10.23
C SER A 157 -11.92 26.31 -9.54
N ILE A 158 -12.84 25.58 -8.91
CA ILE A 158 -14.04 26.14 -8.29
C ILE A 158 -13.76 26.71 -6.91
N ASP A 159 -12.82 26.13 -6.17
CA ASP A 159 -12.41 26.46 -4.78
C ASP A 159 -13.59 26.91 -3.87
N LEU A 160 -14.67 26.11 -3.92
CA LEU A 160 -15.88 26.35 -3.13
C LEU A 160 -15.61 26.53 -1.64
N TYR A 161 -14.62 25.79 -1.12
CA TYR A 161 -14.26 25.85 0.30
C TYR A 161 -13.58 27.16 0.67
N ALA A 162 -12.76 27.75 -0.21
CA ALA A 162 -12.17 29.05 0.04
C ALA A 162 -13.23 30.14 0.09
N GLN A 163 -14.26 30.07 -0.78
CA GLN A 163 -15.39 31.00 -0.74
C GLN A 163 -16.20 30.87 0.56
N LYS A 164 -16.48 29.63 1.01
CA LYS A 164 -17.15 29.37 2.30
C LYS A 164 -16.33 29.90 3.48
N GLU A 165 -15.03 29.62 3.49
CA GLU A 165 -14.10 30.10 4.54
C GLU A 165 -14.05 31.64 4.56
N GLN A 166 -13.95 32.28 3.42
CA GLN A 166 -13.94 33.74 3.33
C GLN A 166 -15.25 34.36 3.86
N ALA A 167 -16.40 33.76 3.55
CA ALA A 167 -17.68 34.21 4.05
C ALA A 167 -17.76 34.06 5.58
N ALA A 168 -17.39 32.90 6.12
CA ALA A 168 -17.37 32.65 7.56
C ALA A 168 -16.35 33.57 8.30
N CYS A 169 -15.19 33.85 7.71
CA CYS A 169 -14.24 34.81 8.27
C CYS A 169 -14.81 36.24 8.32
N LYS A 170 -15.54 36.67 7.31
CA LYS A 170 -16.21 37.97 7.31
C LYS A 170 -17.28 38.04 8.40
N GLU A 171 -18.10 37.02 8.53
CA GLU A 171 -19.10 36.93 9.58
C GLU A 171 -18.45 37.02 10.98
N LEU A 172 -17.37 36.27 11.23
CA LEU A 172 -16.62 36.35 12.48
C LEU A 172 -16.07 37.79 12.72
N GLN A 173 -15.55 38.45 11.72
CA GLN A 173 -15.07 39.82 11.85
C GLN A 173 -16.15 40.80 12.26
N GLU A 174 -17.34 40.73 11.65
CA GLU A 174 -18.49 41.59 12.02
C GLU A 174 -18.96 41.25 13.44
N TYR A 175 -18.99 39.97 13.81
CA TYR A 175 -19.37 39.57 15.16
C TYR A 175 -18.37 40.05 16.22
N GLN A 176 -17.08 40.06 15.92
CA GLN A 176 -16.04 40.63 16.78
C GLN A 176 -16.20 42.17 16.94
N LYS A 177 -16.68 42.88 15.90
CA LYS A 177 -17.03 44.28 16.02
C LYS A 177 -18.19 44.46 17.01
N TYR A 178 -19.22 43.64 16.93
CA TYR A 178 -20.34 43.65 17.84
C TYR A 178 -19.88 43.43 19.30
N ILE A 179 -19.01 42.45 19.57
CA ILE A 179 -18.45 42.22 20.90
C ILE A 179 -17.65 43.43 21.39
N ARG A 180 -16.89 44.10 20.53
CA ARG A 180 -16.18 45.36 20.91
C ARG A 180 -17.15 46.45 21.34
N HIS A 181 -18.30 46.57 20.66
CA HIS A 181 -19.32 47.54 21.11
C HIS A 181 -19.97 47.18 22.43
N LEU A 182 -20.26 45.90 22.66
CA LEU A 182 -20.77 45.43 23.97
C LEU A 182 -19.74 45.69 25.10
N ASN A 183 -18.45 45.43 24.85
CA ASN A 183 -17.39 45.73 25.85
C ASN A 183 -17.36 47.20 26.18
N LYS A 184 -17.43 48.09 25.17
CA LYS A 184 -17.45 49.54 25.40
C LYS A 184 -18.67 50.00 26.18
N GLN A 185 -19.86 49.38 25.88
CA GLN A 185 -21.07 49.61 26.65
C GLN A 185 -20.91 49.15 28.09
N ALA A 186 -20.24 48.00 28.32
CA ALA A 186 -19.99 47.45 29.65
C ALA A 186 -19.07 48.39 30.49
N GLU A 187 -18.09 49.03 29.87
CA GLU A 187 -17.26 50.07 30.53
C GLU A 187 -18.10 51.26 30.99
N LEU A 188 -18.98 51.75 30.10
CA LEU A 188 -19.86 52.88 30.46
C LEU A 188 -20.89 52.53 31.55
N ASP A 189 -21.44 51.33 31.50
CA ASP A 189 -22.36 50.85 32.54
C ASP A 189 -21.68 50.64 33.87
N GLU A 190 -20.38 50.22 33.89
CA GLU A 190 -19.59 50.11 35.11
C GLU A 190 -19.39 51.47 35.76
N GLU A 191 -19.08 52.52 34.95
CA GLU A 191 -18.95 53.91 35.46
C GLU A 191 -20.27 54.39 36.08
N GLN A 192 -21.43 54.07 35.45
CA GLN A 192 -22.73 54.43 35.98
C GLN A 192 -23.06 53.70 37.30
N VAL A 193 -22.67 52.44 37.43
CA VAL A 193 -22.80 51.67 38.69
C VAL A 193 -21.94 52.27 39.79
N GLN A 194 -20.68 52.69 39.47
CA GLN A 194 -19.80 53.35 40.44
C GLN A 194 -20.37 54.66 40.91
N ILE A 195 -20.94 55.52 40.03
CA ILE A 195 -21.59 56.77 40.38
C ILE A 195 -22.80 56.51 41.29
N ALA A 196 -23.66 55.58 40.93
CA ALA A 196 -24.83 55.23 41.69
C ALA A 196 -24.49 54.65 43.09
N SER A 197 -23.41 53.83 43.14
CA SER A 197 -22.90 53.26 44.40
C SER A 197 -22.36 54.35 45.34
N ALA A 198 -21.60 55.30 44.78
CA ALA A 198 -21.08 56.43 45.54
C ALA A 198 -22.19 57.34 46.08
N THR A 199 -23.26 57.57 45.27
CA THR A 199 -24.44 58.31 45.69
C THR A 199 -25.19 57.59 46.81
N HIS A 200 -25.49 56.31 46.58
CA HIS A 200 -26.13 55.46 47.60
C HIS A 200 -25.35 55.46 48.95
N SER A 201 -24.04 55.34 48.90
CA SER A 201 -23.18 55.37 50.08
C SER A 201 -23.20 56.74 50.81
N ARG A 202 -23.33 57.82 50.05
CA ARG A 202 -23.46 59.18 50.60
C ARG A 202 -24.83 59.36 51.27
N GLU A 203 -25.89 59.02 50.55
CA GLU A 203 -27.23 59.13 51.08
C GLU A 203 -27.45 58.25 52.32
N LYS A 204 -26.86 57.06 52.35
CA LYS A 204 -26.85 56.20 53.54
C LYS A 204 -26.27 56.92 54.79
N LYS A 205 -25.10 57.59 54.66
CA LYS A 205 -24.45 58.33 55.72
C LYS A 205 -25.29 59.52 56.18
N LEU A 206 -26.04 60.16 55.28
CA LEU A 206 -26.94 61.27 55.62
C LEU A 206 -28.19 60.77 56.34
N PHE A 207 -28.74 59.64 55.90
CA PHE A 207 -29.86 58.98 56.54
C PHE A 207 -29.53 58.49 57.95
N ASP A 208 -28.35 57.86 58.14
CA ASP A 208 -27.87 57.43 59.48
C ASP A 208 -27.69 58.60 60.42
N LYS A 209 -27.50 59.80 59.93
CA LYS A 209 -27.44 61.07 60.70
C LYS A 209 -28.77 61.79 60.87
N GLY A 210 -29.87 61.22 60.33
CA GLY A 210 -31.20 61.80 60.33
C GLY A 210 -31.39 63.06 59.49
N LEU A 211 -30.51 63.28 58.46
CA LEU A 211 -30.48 64.51 57.64
C LEU A 211 -31.35 64.39 56.36
N ILE A 212 -31.76 63.18 55.98
CA ILE A 212 -32.64 62.95 54.83
C ILE A 212 -33.79 62.03 55.21
N SER A 213 -34.86 62.00 54.37
CA SER A 213 -36.02 61.13 54.59
C SER A 213 -35.68 59.67 54.21
N LYS A 214 -36.51 58.74 54.76
CA LYS A 214 -36.36 57.31 54.34
C LYS A 214 -36.67 57.09 52.85
N ALA A 215 -37.60 57.88 52.32
CA ALA A 215 -37.95 57.84 50.88
C ALA A 215 -36.76 58.20 49.98
N ASP A 216 -36.00 59.25 50.29
CA ASP A 216 -34.84 59.67 49.52
C ASP A 216 -33.74 58.58 49.54
N TYR A 217 -33.49 57.95 50.70
CA TYR A 217 -32.55 56.85 50.82
C TYR A 217 -33.01 55.64 49.99
N GLU A 218 -34.31 55.24 50.08
CA GLU A 218 -34.88 54.11 49.31
C GLU A 218 -34.81 54.38 47.81
N GLU A 219 -34.98 55.60 47.33
CA GLU A 219 -34.83 56.00 45.93
C GLU A 219 -33.37 55.82 45.44
N ALA A 220 -32.39 56.29 46.22
CA ALA A 220 -30.97 56.12 45.92
C ALA A 220 -30.56 54.64 45.90
N GLN A 221 -31.11 53.84 46.84
CA GLN A 221 -30.89 52.40 46.86
C GLN A 221 -31.51 51.68 45.63
N GLN A 222 -32.72 52.05 45.28
CA GLN A 222 -33.38 51.49 44.08
C GLN A 222 -32.65 51.83 42.82
N THR A 223 -32.15 53.06 42.69
CA THR A 223 -31.36 53.49 41.54
C THR A 223 -30.08 52.67 41.42
N TYR A 224 -29.33 52.49 42.52
CA TYR A 224 -28.15 51.65 42.56
C TYR A 224 -28.46 50.20 42.14
N LEU A 225 -29.49 49.57 42.69
CA LEU A 225 -29.91 48.22 42.38
C LEU A 225 -30.31 48.05 40.87
N ASN A 226 -31.03 49.02 40.33
CA ASN A 226 -31.43 49.03 38.93
C ASN A 226 -30.20 49.11 38.00
N ARG A 227 -29.23 49.97 38.31
CA ARG A 227 -27.96 50.07 37.53
C ARG A 227 -27.18 48.79 37.61
N ARG A 228 -27.06 48.20 38.77
CA ARG A 228 -26.39 46.91 38.96
C ARG A 228 -27.04 45.76 38.17
N GLN A 229 -28.37 45.72 38.20
CA GLN A 229 -29.13 44.73 37.42
C GLN A 229 -28.91 44.88 35.93
N GLY A 230 -28.93 46.13 35.40
CA GLY A 230 -28.63 46.40 33.99
C GLY A 230 -27.23 45.90 33.58
N ARG A 231 -26.22 46.19 34.44
CA ARG A 231 -24.86 45.66 34.22
C ARG A 231 -24.81 44.12 34.14
N GLU A 232 -25.49 43.41 35.08
CA GLU A 232 -25.50 41.95 35.06
C GLU A 232 -26.19 41.38 33.77
N GLN A 233 -27.24 42.06 33.31
CA GLN A 233 -27.89 41.71 32.06
C GLN A 233 -26.91 41.88 30.85
N LEU A 234 -26.15 42.97 30.82
CA LEU A 234 -25.18 43.23 29.78
C LEU A 234 -24.04 42.21 29.83
N MET A 235 -23.56 41.82 31.02
CA MET A 235 -22.52 40.79 31.20
C MET A 235 -23.00 39.42 30.69
N THR A 236 -24.28 39.11 30.92
CA THR A 236 -24.92 37.89 30.36
C THR A 236 -24.96 37.92 28.86
N SER A 237 -25.32 39.08 28.24
CA SER A 237 -25.31 39.27 26.79
C SER A 237 -23.93 39.15 26.21
N LEU A 238 -22.92 39.71 26.90
CA LEU A 238 -21.49 39.58 26.50
C LEU A 238 -21.02 38.13 26.55
N SER A 239 -21.40 37.38 27.58
CA SER A 239 -21.07 35.97 27.71
C SER A 239 -21.70 35.14 26.57
N SER A 240 -22.98 35.40 26.25
CA SER A 240 -23.66 34.77 25.13
C SER A 240 -23.00 35.11 23.77
N ALA A 241 -22.59 36.36 23.59
CA ALA A 241 -21.88 36.79 22.39
C ALA A 241 -20.50 36.08 22.26
N ARG A 242 -19.75 35.87 23.33
CA ARG A 242 -18.50 35.11 23.30
C ARG A 242 -18.68 33.63 22.95
N ILE A 243 -19.76 33.04 23.44
CA ILE A 243 -20.11 31.64 23.06
C ILE A 243 -20.36 31.58 21.55
N GLN A 244 -21.12 32.53 21.00
CA GLN A 244 -21.40 32.57 19.56
C GLN A 244 -20.12 32.84 18.74
N GLU A 245 -19.21 33.69 19.21
CA GLU A 245 -17.89 33.89 18.57
C GLU A 245 -17.11 32.57 18.50
N ALA A 246 -17.08 31.80 19.61
CA ALA A 246 -16.43 30.50 19.64
C ALA A 246 -17.04 29.50 18.64
N GLN A 247 -18.38 29.52 18.50
CA GLN A 247 -19.08 28.69 17.52
C GLN A 247 -18.71 29.07 16.07
N LEU A 248 -18.62 30.37 15.76
CA LEU A 248 -18.17 30.83 14.45
C LEU A 248 -16.70 30.45 14.16
N GLN A 249 -15.83 30.52 15.15
CA GLN A 249 -14.45 30.05 15.02
C GLN A 249 -14.38 28.53 14.76
N GLN A 250 -15.19 27.75 15.48
CA GLN A 250 -15.29 26.31 15.27
C GLN A 250 -15.77 25.99 13.84
N ASN A 251 -16.79 26.70 13.34
CA ASN A 251 -17.30 26.52 11.98
C ASN A 251 -16.18 26.75 10.92
N ILE A 252 -15.34 27.75 11.10
CA ILE A 252 -14.20 27.97 10.19
C ILE A 252 -13.23 26.78 10.22
N VAL A 253 -12.93 26.24 11.40
CA VAL A 253 -12.08 25.05 11.53
C VAL A 253 -12.72 23.85 10.83
N GLU A 254 -14.02 23.64 10.99
CA GLU A 254 -14.77 22.56 10.33
C GLU A 254 -14.70 22.67 8.81
N ILE A 255 -14.90 23.88 8.24
CA ILE A 255 -14.75 24.13 6.79
C ILE A 255 -13.36 23.77 6.29
N ARG A 256 -12.31 24.13 7.03
CA ARG A 256 -10.91 23.79 6.68
C ARG A 256 -10.66 22.28 6.75
N MET A 257 -11.18 21.62 7.77
CA MET A 257 -11.04 20.17 7.92
C MET A 257 -11.76 19.42 6.79
N GLU A 258 -12.96 19.88 6.42
CA GLU A 258 -13.74 19.32 5.33
C GLU A 258 -13.02 19.48 3.99
N ARG A 259 -12.48 20.67 3.71
CA ARG A 259 -11.64 20.93 2.52
C ARG A 259 -10.46 19.95 2.44
N ASN A 260 -9.73 19.80 3.54
CA ASN A 260 -8.57 18.90 3.58
C ASN A 260 -8.97 17.44 3.39
N ARG A 261 -10.09 17.03 3.96
CA ARG A 261 -10.63 15.67 3.79
C ARG A 261 -10.98 15.42 2.33
N GLU A 262 -11.70 16.34 1.71
CA GLU A 262 -12.10 16.25 0.31
C GLU A 262 -10.86 16.22 -0.62
N ALA A 263 -9.90 17.12 -0.41
CA ALA A 263 -8.65 17.18 -1.15
C ALA A 263 -7.88 15.84 -1.06
N ASN A 264 -7.80 15.25 0.14
CA ASN A 264 -7.14 13.97 0.36
C ASN A 264 -7.89 12.83 -0.34
N THR A 265 -9.22 12.83 -0.28
CA THR A 265 -10.07 11.81 -0.93
C THR A 265 -9.87 11.84 -2.44
N ILE A 266 -9.99 13.00 -3.06
CA ILE A 266 -9.84 13.17 -4.51
C ILE A 266 -8.40 12.84 -4.94
N SER A 267 -7.40 13.31 -4.19
CA SER A 267 -5.98 13.02 -4.48
C SER A 267 -5.68 11.52 -4.38
N THR A 268 -6.23 10.84 -3.38
CA THR A 268 -6.05 9.38 -3.22
C THR A 268 -6.73 8.61 -4.34
N SER A 269 -7.94 9.01 -4.73
CA SER A 269 -8.66 8.42 -5.86
C SER A 269 -7.89 8.58 -7.17
N LEU A 270 -7.32 9.77 -7.41
CA LEU A 270 -6.50 10.04 -8.60
C LEU A 270 -5.22 9.18 -8.61
N LYS A 271 -4.54 9.06 -7.45
CA LYS A 271 -3.36 8.20 -7.32
C LYS A 271 -3.68 6.73 -7.58
N SER A 272 -4.79 6.23 -7.03
CA SER A 272 -5.25 4.86 -7.29
C SER A 272 -5.54 4.64 -8.76
N ALA A 273 -6.33 5.52 -9.39
CA ALA A 273 -6.67 5.41 -10.80
C ALA A 273 -5.44 5.49 -11.72
N LEU A 274 -4.44 6.32 -11.36
CA LEU A 274 -3.16 6.38 -12.08
C LEU A 274 -2.39 5.06 -11.97
N ASN A 275 -2.31 4.50 -10.76
CA ASN A 275 -1.64 3.22 -10.54
C ASN A 275 -2.34 2.07 -11.31
N ASP A 276 -3.66 2.02 -11.25
CA ASP A 276 -4.45 1.01 -11.98
C ASP A 276 -4.24 1.11 -13.49
N LEU A 277 -4.12 2.35 -14.00
CA LEU A 277 -3.81 2.58 -15.42
C LEU A 277 -2.37 2.14 -15.76
N GLN A 278 -1.39 2.43 -14.91
CA GLN A 278 0.00 1.99 -15.11
C GLN A 278 0.11 0.46 -15.10
N VAL A 279 -0.58 -0.20 -14.18
CA VAL A 279 -0.65 -1.68 -14.13
C VAL A 279 -1.31 -2.22 -15.39
N SER A 280 -2.44 -1.66 -15.83
CA SER A 280 -3.13 -2.09 -17.04
C SER A 280 -2.29 -1.93 -18.31
N ILE A 281 -1.47 -0.86 -18.41
CA ILE A 281 -0.53 -0.68 -19.51
C ILE A 281 0.59 -1.72 -19.43
N SER A 282 1.15 -1.97 -18.25
CA SER A 282 2.19 -2.97 -18.06
C SER A 282 1.71 -4.39 -18.38
N ASP A 283 0.50 -4.74 -17.95
CA ASP A 283 -0.11 -6.03 -18.26
C ASP A 283 -0.37 -6.19 -19.78
N TRP A 284 -0.78 -5.11 -20.44
CA TRP A 284 -0.95 -5.11 -21.88
C TRP A 284 0.40 -5.30 -22.60
N GLU A 285 1.47 -4.59 -22.16
CA GLU A 285 2.81 -4.76 -22.72
C GLU A 285 3.29 -6.21 -22.58
N LEU A 286 3.20 -6.77 -21.38
CA LEU A 286 3.61 -8.15 -21.11
C LEU A 286 2.80 -9.18 -21.87
N GLY A 287 1.54 -8.88 -22.21
CA GLY A 287 0.65 -9.76 -22.93
C GLY A 287 0.78 -9.70 -24.45
N TYR A 288 1.10 -8.55 -25.02
CA TYR A 288 1.01 -8.31 -26.46
C TYR A 288 2.32 -7.86 -27.13
N LEU A 289 3.31 -7.37 -26.36
CA LEU A 289 4.63 -7.02 -26.88
C LEU A 289 5.67 -8.08 -26.54
N PHE A 290 6.57 -8.38 -27.50
CA PHE A 290 7.72 -9.24 -27.26
C PHE A 290 8.90 -8.91 -28.19
#